data_6dd3279544121c430e96b7578af2345f
#
_entry.id   6dd3279544121c430e96b7578af2345f
#
_cell.length_a   1.000
_cell.length_b   1.000
_cell.length_c   1.000
_cell.angle_alpha   90.00
_cell.angle_beta   90.00
_cell.angle_gamma   90.00
#
_symmetry.space_group_name_H-M   'P 1'
#
loop_
_entity.id
_entity.type
_entity.pdbx_description
1 polymer ?
#
loop_
_entity_poly.entity_id
_entity_poly.type
_entity_poly.pdbx_seq_one_letter_code
_entity_poly.pdbx_strand_id
1 'polypeptide(L)'
;MVRDEIRQNLPEVFVPDWNSHDELLTLLVTCCVFDRFEISLKSRNRKRLYEVLRQEREKSFLPQLFVKVSNDINHKEAMRLYAKSNQFKFSEKKGSYEGCKSLVFEIFRDNGENLGVCSAVTYTEDEQNIYVLNWAISCRYFEIGLEEYILMYIVSLAGKRAISFTFNDTGFNGKSVALIEKYKGNFVKNNISGNVKFITNTQSISGMSLNTNLKEYG
;
A
#
# COMPACT_ATOMS: atom_id res chain seq x y z
N MET A 1 -18.42 32.74 2.68
CA MET A 1 -18.45 32.10 1.35
C MET A 1 -17.95 30.67 1.38
N VAL A 2 -16.71 30.32 1.02
CA VAL A 2 -16.27 28.91 1.00
C VAL A 2 -16.26 28.27 2.40
N ARG A 3 -15.82 29.00 3.43
CA ARG A 3 -15.80 28.50 4.81
C ARG A 3 -17.19 28.17 5.36
N ASP A 4 -18.16 29.02 5.07
CA ASP A 4 -19.54 28.85 5.55
C ASP A 4 -20.20 27.66 4.84
N GLU A 5 -19.91 27.47 3.56
CA GLU A 5 -20.36 26.31 2.79
C GLU A 5 -19.81 25.00 3.33
N ILE A 6 -18.51 24.97 3.71
CA ILE A 6 -17.90 23.79 4.33
C ILE A 6 -18.54 23.51 5.70
N ARG A 7 -18.74 24.53 6.54
CA ARG A 7 -19.39 24.37 7.85
C ARG A 7 -20.83 23.85 7.75
N GLN A 8 -21.56 24.28 6.73
CA GLN A 8 -22.94 23.83 6.53
C GLN A 8 -23.02 22.39 6.01
N ASN A 9 -22.15 22.02 5.08
CA ASN A 9 -22.21 20.72 4.41
C ASN A 9 -21.36 19.63 5.10
N LEU A 10 -20.37 20.01 5.90
CA LEU A 10 -19.45 19.11 6.59
C LEU A 10 -19.23 19.56 8.03
N PRO A 11 -20.24 19.43 8.90
CA PRO A 11 -20.20 19.95 10.28
C PRO A 11 -19.11 19.27 11.14
N GLU A 12 -18.65 18.07 10.75
CA GLU A 12 -17.53 17.37 11.40
C GLU A 12 -16.15 17.95 11.06
N VAL A 13 -16.06 18.85 10.08
CA VAL A 13 -14.80 19.48 9.69
C VAL A 13 -14.60 20.76 10.49
N PHE A 14 -13.50 20.79 11.25
CA PHE A 14 -13.11 22.02 11.96
C PHE A 14 -12.62 23.07 10.96
N VAL A 15 -13.38 24.16 10.84
CA VAL A 15 -13.05 25.30 9.98
C VAL A 15 -12.84 26.52 10.86
N PRO A 16 -11.59 26.90 11.18
CA PRO A 16 -11.29 28.04 12.01
C PRO A 16 -11.62 29.38 11.33
N ASP A 17 -11.90 30.39 12.13
CA ASP A 17 -12.05 31.77 11.64
C ASP A 17 -10.71 32.49 11.73
N TRP A 18 -10.38 33.23 10.67
CA TRP A 18 -9.22 34.12 10.61
C TRP A 18 -9.49 35.27 9.64
N ASN A 19 -8.91 36.42 9.92
CA ASN A 19 -9.02 37.62 9.10
C ASN A 19 -7.70 38.00 8.43
N SER A 20 -6.57 37.47 8.93
CA SER A 20 -5.23 37.69 8.36
C SER A 20 -4.41 36.41 8.36
N HIS A 21 -3.33 36.39 7.55
CA HIS A 21 -2.39 35.26 7.53
C HIS A 21 -1.71 35.03 8.87
N ASP A 22 -1.37 36.11 9.60
CA ASP A 22 -0.72 36.03 10.90
C ASP A 22 -1.66 35.47 11.96
N GLU A 23 -2.93 35.84 11.91
CA GLU A 23 -3.96 35.26 12.76
C GLU A 23 -4.17 33.77 12.48
N LEU A 24 -4.20 33.35 11.20
CA LEU A 24 -4.25 31.95 10.84
C LEU A 24 -3.03 31.18 11.35
N LEU A 25 -1.82 31.68 11.17
CA LEU A 25 -0.60 31.06 11.66
C LEU A 25 -0.62 30.92 13.19
N THR A 26 -1.00 31.99 13.88
CA THR A 26 -1.15 31.99 15.36
C THR A 26 -2.14 30.93 15.79
N LEU A 27 -3.30 30.87 15.15
CA LEU A 27 -4.34 29.91 15.45
C LEU A 27 -3.89 28.48 15.21
N LEU A 28 -3.20 28.19 14.09
CA LEU A 28 -2.66 26.86 13.78
C LEU A 28 -1.61 26.40 14.81
N VAL A 29 -0.82 27.33 15.35
CA VAL A 29 0.19 27.02 16.38
C VAL A 29 -0.45 26.84 17.76
N THR A 30 -1.49 27.62 18.08
CA THR A 30 -2.09 27.64 19.43
C THR A 30 -3.27 26.71 19.59
N CYS A 31 -3.97 26.34 18.51
CA CYS A 31 -5.06 25.38 18.60
C CYS A 31 -4.52 23.95 18.67
N CYS A 32 -4.94 23.21 19.69
CA CYS A 32 -4.52 21.82 19.90
C CYS A 32 -5.13 20.82 18.92
N VAL A 33 -5.81 21.28 17.86
CA VAL A 33 -6.49 20.41 16.87
C VAL A 33 -5.54 19.47 16.16
N PHE A 34 -4.29 19.90 15.92
CA PHE A 34 -3.25 19.10 15.30
C PHE A 34 -2.34 18.39 16.30
N ASP A 35 -2.53 18.64 17.59
CA ASP A 35 -1.73 18.02 18.63
C ASP A 35 -2.07 16.53 18.74
N ARG A 36 -1.06 15.72 18.95
CA ARG A 36 -1.20 14.31 19.22
C ARG A 36 -0.63 14.00 20.58
N PHE A 37 -1.42 13.37 21.43
CA PHE A 37 -0.97 12.93 22.76
C PHE A 37 0.19 11.93 22.68
N GLU A 38 0.28 11.20 21.57
CA GLU A 38 1.34 10.21 21.37
C GLU A 38 1.88 10.25 19.95
N ILE A 39 3.17 10.56 19.83
CA ILE A 39 3.88 10.49 18.55
C ILE A 39 4.70 9.21 18.55
N SER A 40 4.26 8.21 17.79
CA SER A 40 5.00 6.97 17.63
C SER A 40 6.40 7.23 17.04
N LEU A 41 7.38 6.39 17.39
CA LEU A 41 8.72 6.42 16.77
C LEU A 41 8.64 6.39 15.24
N LYS A 42 7.69 5.61 14.66
CA LYS A 42 7.42 5.56 13.23
C LYS A 42 6.97 6.93 12.67
N SER A 43 6.25 7.74 13.45
CA SER A 43 5.84 9.10 13.04
C SER A 43 6.97 10.11 13.11
N ARG A 44 7.84 10.02 14.11
CA ARG A 44 9.05 10.86 14.23
C ARG A 44 10.02 10.64 13.07
N ASN A 45 10.17 9.39 12.67
CA ASN A 45 11.07 9.02 11.56
C ASN A 45 10.48 9.29 10.17
N ARG A 46 9.21 9.74 10.08
CA ARG A 46 8.53 9.96 8.78
C ARG A 46 9.26 10.97 7.90
N LYS A 47 9.66 12.10 8.45
CA LYS A 47 10.40 13.15 7.69
C LYS A 47 11.71 12.59 7.14
N ARG A 48 12.48 11.90 7.98
CA ARG A 48 13.73 11.24 7.58
C ARG A 48 13.49 10.20 6.49
N LEU A 49 12.42 9.41 6.60
CA LEU A 49 12.05 8.43 5.59
C LEU A 49 11.79 9.10 4.23
N TYR A 50 11.01 10.19 4.20
CA TYR A 50 10.76 10.92 2.95
C TYR A 50 12.02 11.56 2.37
N GLU A 51 12.90 12.08 3.21
CA GLU A 51 14.19 12.63 2.79
C GLU A 51 15.06 11.54 2.16
N VAL A 52 15.12 10.38 2.79
CA VAL A 52 15.84 9.21 2.26
C VAL A 52 15.26 8.80 0.92
N LEU A 53 13.96 8.54 0.83
CA LEU A 53 13.31 8.10 -0.41
C LEU A 53 13.45 9.14 -1.53
N ARG A 54 13.45 10.45 -1.21
CA ARG A 54 13.68 11.49 -2.20
C ARG A 54 15.12 11.48 -2.71
N GLN A 55 16.10 11.40 -1.82
CA GLN A 55 17.53 11.30 -2.20
C GLN A 55 17.79 10.08 -3.07
N GLU A 56 17.06 9.00 -2.83
CA GLU A 56 17.14 7.76 -3.57
C GLU A 56 16.58 7.87 -5.00
N ARG A 57 15.50 8.66 -5.18
CA ARG A 57 14.94 8.96 -6.51
C ARG A 57 15.82 9.88 -7.33
N GLU A 58 16.56 10.80 -6.68
CA GLU A 58 17.43 11.79 -7.34
C GLU A 58 18.81 11.21 -7.73
N LYS A 59 19.20 10.09 -7.14
CA LYS A 59 20.48 9.42 -7.48
C LYS A 59 20.30 8.53 -8.69
N SER A 60 21.12 8.75 -9.71
CA SER A 60 21.24 7.84 -10.88
C SER A 60 21.74 6.43 -10.49
N PHE A 61 22.19 6.24 -9.28
CA PHE A 61 22.55 4.97 -8.65
C PHE A 61 21.51 4.68 -7.57
N LEU A 62 20.49 3.89 -7.90
CA LEU A 62 19.49 3.47 -6.94
C LEU A 62 20.17 2.61 -5.86
N PRO A 63 20.11 2.98 -4.57
CA PRO A 63 20.60 2.14 -3.52
C PRO A 63 19.86 0.82 -3.53
N GLN A 64 20.53 -0.23 -3.11
CA GLN A 64 19.91 -1.53 -2.99
C GLN A 64 18.94 -1.48 -1.81
N LEU A 65 17.65 -1.64 -2.12
CA LEU A 65 16.62 -1.85 -1.13
C LEU A 65 16.35 -3.35 -1.04
N PHE A 66 16.20 -3.83 0.19
CA PHE A 66 15.91 -5.22 0.48
C PHE A 66 14.50 -5.34 1.02
N VAL A 67 13.79 -6.37 0.58
CA VAL A 67 12.44 -6.66 1.05
C VAL A 67 12.49 -7.92 1.90
N LYS A 68 12.05 -7.79 3.14
CA LYS A 68 11.83 -8.91 4.04
C LYS A 68 10.36 -9.26 4.07
N VAL A 69 10.05 -10.54 3.92
CA VAL A 69 8.68 -11.05 3.99
C VAL A 69 8.51 -11.82 5.28
N SER A 70 7.43 -11.58 5.99
CA SER A 70 7.09 -12.28 7.23
C SER A 70 5.61 -12.62 7.30
N ASN A 71 5.27 -13.68 8.03
CA ASN A 71 3.90 -14.04 8.33
C ASN A 71 3.33 -13.12 9.43
N ASP A 72 2.15 -12.56 9.20
CA ASP A 72 1.39 -11.79 10.19
C ASP A 72 0.24 -12.65 10.73
N ILE A 73 0.55 -13.50 11.71
CA ILE A 73 -0.35 -14.53 12.23
C ILE A 73 -1.65 -13.92 12.78
N ASN A 74 -1.57 -12.74 13.39
CA ASN A 74 -2.72 -12.05 13.98
C ASN A 74 -3.29 -10.96 13.07
N HIS A 75 -2.83 -10.87 11.83
CA HIS A 75 -3.23 -9.86 10.85
C HIS A 75 -3.09 -8.39 11.31
N LYS A 76 -2.34 -8.15 12.37
CA LYS A 76 -2.26 -6.84 13.03
C LYS A 76 -1.63 -5.76 12.14
N GLU A 77 -0.50 -6.04 11.53
CA GLU A 77 0.17 -5.07 10.65
C GLU A 77 -0.56 -4.96 9.30
N ALA A 78 -1.11 -6.07 8.78
CA ALA A 78 -1.93 -6.06 7.58
C ALA A 78 -3.17 -5.15 7.78
N MET A 79 -3.92 -5.34 8.85
CA MET A 79 -5.10 -4.53 9.16
C MET A 79 -4.77 -3.04 9.34
N ARG A 80 -3.63 -2.74 9.99
CA ARG A 80 -3.15 -1.35 10.13
C ARG A 80 -2.87 -0.71 8.77
N LEU A 81 -2.30 -1.47 7.85
CA LEU A 81 -2.00 -0.97 6.52
C LEU A 81 -3.27 -0.77 5.71
N TYR A 82 -4.20 -1.75 5.75
CA TYR A 82 -5.48 -1.66 5.05
C TYR A 82 -6.32 -0.45 5.49
N ALA A 83 -6.29 -0.12 6.77
CA ALA A 83 -6.99 1.06 7.30
C ALA A 83 -6.40 2.40 6.84
N LYS A 84 -5.14 2.42 6.40
CA LYS A 84 -4.42 3.66 6.05
C LYS A 84 -4.16 3.83 4.55
N SER A 85 -4.32 2.77 3.77
CA SER A 85 -4.02 2.79 2.34
C SER A 85 -5.31 2.99 1.53
N ASN A 86 -5.29 3.99 0.64
CA ASN A 86 -6.42 4.27 -0.25
C ASN A 86 -6.03 4.12 -1.73
N GLN A 87 -4.86 4.66 -2.14
CA GLN A 87 -4.47 4.71 -3.54
C GLN A 87 -4.04 3.36 -4.13
N PHE A 88 -3.49 2.47 -3.29
CA PHE A 88 -3.22 1.08 -3.65
C PHE A 88 -3.81 0.17 -2.58
N LYS A 89 -5.00 -0.30 -2.85
CA LYS A 89 -5.72 -1.29 -2.06
C LYS A 89 -6.68 -2.05 -2.95
N PHE A 90 -6.68 -3.36 -2.84
CA PHE A 90 -7.48 -4.23 -3.71
C PHE A 90 -8.92 -4.40 -3.20
N SER A 91 -9.14 -4.37 -1.89
CA SER A 91 -10.46 -4.60 -1.31
C SER A 91 -10.74 -3.66 -0.13
N GLU A 92 -11.99 -3.21 -0.05
CA GLU A 92 -12.54 -2.48 1.11
C GLU A 92 -13.15 -3.42 2.16
N LYS A 93 -12.96 -4.74 2.02
CA LYS A 93 -13.54 -5.72 2.93
C LYS A 93 -13.16 -5.40 4.37
N LYS A 94 -14.14 -4.97 5.13
CA LYS A 94 -14.09 -4.84 6.58
C LYS A 94 -14.59 -6.16 7.17
N GLY A 95 -13.72 -6.97 7.74
CA GLY A 95 -14.15 -8.23 8.31
C GLY A 95 -13.00 -9.02 8.93
N SER A 96 -13.35 -10.09 9.64
CA SER A 96 -12.37 -11.03 10.16
C SER A 96 -11.67 -11.76 9.02
N TYR A 97 -10.36 -11.88 9.12
CA TYR A 97 -9.54 -12.73 8.27
C TYR A 97 -9.21 -14.06 8.98
N GLU A 98 -10.12 -14.51 9.84
CA GLU A 98 -9.99 -15.79 10.53
C GLU A 98 -9.82 -16.93 9.52
N GLY A 99 -8.85 -17.81 9.77
CA GLY A 99 -8.49 -18.88 8.84
C GLY A 99 -7.71 -18.44 7.59
N CYS A 100 -7.43 -17.14 7.43
CA CYS A 100 -6.60 -16.63 6.35
C CYS A 100 -5.12 -16.58 6.73
N LYS A 101 -4.27 -16.48 5.71
CA LYS A 101 -2.84 -16.20 5.86
C LYS A 101 -2.58 -14.74 5.50
N SER A 102 -1.69 -14.07 6.23
CA SER A 102 -1.22 -12.73 5.88
C SER A 102 0.28 -12.68 5.81
N LEU A 103 0.77 -12.04 4.76
CA LEU A 103 2.16 -11.69 4.55
C LEU A 103 2.33 -10.19 4.74
N VAL A 104 3.39 -9.81 5.42
CA VAL A 104 3.82 -8.43 5.58
C VAL A 104 5.19 -8.28 4.97
N PHE A 105 5.35 -7.22 4.19
CA PHE A 105 6.58 -6.85 3.51
C PHE A 105 7.18 -5.63 4.18
N GLU A 106 8.43 -5.72 4.56
CA GLU A 106 9.19 -4.62 5.16
C GLU A 106 10.38 -4.28 4.27
N ILE A 107 10.71 -3.00 4.18
CA ILE A 107 11.87 -2.54 3.40
C ILE A 107 13.02 -2.22 4.35
N PHE A 108 14.19 -2.69 3.94
CA PHE A 108 15.47 -2.44 4.60
C PHE A 108 16.45 -1.79 3.62
N ARG A 109 17.37 -1.02 4.16
CA ARG A 109 18.55 -0.53 3.43
C ARG A 109 19.69 -1.55 3.53
N ASP A 110 20.71 -1.35 2.71
CA ASP A 110 21.97 -2.10 2.72
C ASP A 110 22.69 -2.07 4.07
N ASN A 111 22.53 -1.00 4.84
CA ASN A 111 23.07 -0.85 6.19
C ASN A 111 22.22 -1.55 7.28
N GLY A 112 21.18 -2.29 6.91
CA GLY A 112 20.27 -2.98 7.83
C GLY A 112 19.19 -2.07 8.45
N GLU A 113 19.10 -0.78 8.09
CA GLU A 113 18.07 0.12 8.60
C GLU A 113 16.68 -0.33 8.11
N ASN A 114 15.78 -0.64 9.05
CA ASN A 114 14.38 -0.96 8.73
C ASN A 114 13.58 0.32 8.45
N LEU A 115 13.12 0.49 7.21
CA LEU A 115 12.30 1.61 6.78
C LEU A 115 10.81 1.39 7.09
N GLY A 116 10.42 0.19 7.50
CA GLY A 116 9.10 -0.17 7.97
C GLY A 116 8.26 -0.95 6.97
N VAL A 117 7.02 -1.23 7.39
CA VAL A 117 6.05 -2.00 6.59
C VAL A 117 5.66 -1.22 5.35
N CYS A 118 5.88 -1.83 4.19
CA CYS A 118 5.57 -1.25 2.88
C CYS A 118 4.33 -1.85 2.25
N SER A 119 4.07 -3.13 2.47
CA SER A 119 2.90 -3.81 1.90
C SER A 119 2.41 -4.93 2.81
N ALA A 120 1.16 -5.34 2.57
CA ALA A 120 0.56 -6.52 3.16
C ALA A 120 -0.36 -7.21 2.16
N VAL A 121 -0.39 -8.54 2.22
CA VAL A 121 -1.23 -9.41 1.39
C VAL A 121 -1.92 -10.42 2.29
N THR A 122 -3.26 -10.47 2.24
CA THR A 122 -4.05 -11.49 2.94
C THR A 122 -4.70 -12.42 1.92
N TYR A 123 -4.54 -13.71 2.12
CA TYR A 123 -5.00 -14.72 1.19
C TYR A 123 -5.46 -16.00 1.88
N THR A 124 -6.22 -16.80 1.14
CA THR A 124 -6.48 -18.22 1.41
C THR A 124 -5.98 -19.04 0.24
N GLU A 125 -5.82 -20.33 0.42
CA GLU A 125 -5.36 -21.24 -0.63
C GLU A 125 -6.01 -22.61 -0.53
N ASP A 126 -6.14 -23.27 -1.67
CA ASP A 126 -6.44 -24.68 -1.81
C ASP A 126 -5.39 -25.36 -2.72
N GLU A 127 -5.61 -26.59 -3.11
CA GLU A 127 -4.69 -27.36 -3.96
C GLU A 127 -4.50 -26.75 -5.34
N GLN A 128 -5.48 -26.01 -5.86
CA GLN A 128 -5.52 -25.50 -7.23
C GLN A 128 -5.39 -23.98 -7.33
N ASN A 129 -5.69 -23.26 -6.25
CA ASN A 129 -5.83 -21.80 -6.28
C ASN A 129 -5.20 -21.11 -5.08
N ILE A 130 -4.75 -19.87 -5.30
CA ILE A 130 -4.54 -18.86 -4.26
C ILE A 130 -5.60 -17.77 -4.44
N TYR A 131 -6.30 -17.44 -3.39
CA TYR A 131 -7.32 -16.39 -3.35
C TYR A 131 -6.80 -15.22 -2.54
N VAL A 132 -6.31 -14.19 -3.21
CA VAL A 132 -5.87 -12.94 -2.57
C VAL A 132 -7.12 -12.13 -2.22
N LEU A 133 -7.40 -12.04 -0.93
CA LEU A 133 -8.58 -11.36 -0.39
C LEU A 133 -8.37 -9.86 -0.24
N ASN A 134 -7.15 -9.46 0.06
CA ASN A 134 -6.75 -8.05 0.08
C ASN A 134 -5.25 -7.92 -0.14
N TRP A 135 -4.88 -6.82 -0.77
CA TRP A 135 -3.49 -6.41 -0.97
C TRP A 135 -3.43 -4.89 -0.94
N ALA A 136 -2.56 -4.36 -0.11
CA ALA A 136 -2.34 -2.92 -0.03
C ALA A 136 -0.85 -2.59 0.03
N ILE A 137 -0.51 -1.42 -0.51
CA ILE A 137 0.83 -0.84 -0.48
C ILE A 137 0.73 0.55 0.15
N SER A 138 1.67 0.85 1.03
CA SER A 138 1.80 2.19 1.61
C SER A 138 2.24 3.20 0.55
N CYS A 139 1.55 4.34 0.46
CA CYS A 139 1.83 5.39 -0.53
C CYS A 139 3.27 5.93 -0.49
N ARG A 140 3.98 5.74 0.62
CA ARG A 140 5.39 6.12 0.77
C ARG A 140 6.33 5.40 -0.18
N TYR A 141 5.95 4.20 -0.60
CA TYR A 141 6.79 3.29 -1.38
C TYR A 141 6.34 3.13 -2.83
N PHE A 142 5.52 4.05 -3.34
CA PHE A 142 5.18 4.08 -4.76
C PHE A 142 6.39 4.46 -5.62
N GLU A 143 6.38 4.03 -6.87
CA GLU A 143 7.39 4.38 -7.89
C GLU A 143 8.78 3.76 -7.69
N ILE A 144 8.90 2.78 -6.79
CA ILE A 144 10.13 2.00 -6.61
C ILE A 144 10.04 0.57 -7.18
N GLY A 145 8.94 0.26 -7.89
CA GLY A 145 8.70 -1.06 -8.47
C GLY A 145 8.25 -2.12 -7.48
N LEU A 146 7.76 -1.69 -6.31
CA LEU A 146 7.31 -2.61 -5.25
C LEU A 146 6.05 -3.39 -5.65
N GLU A 147 5.19 -2.78 -6.46
CA GLU A 147 3.97 -3.37 -6.97
C GLU A 147 4.27 -4.64 -7.77
N GLU A 148 5.21 -4.53 -8.69
CA GLU A 148 5.65 -5.65 -9.53
C GLU A 148 6.39 -6.70 -8.72
N TYR A 149 7.27 -6.27 -7.82
CA TYR A 149 8.00 -7.20 -6.95
C TYR A 149 7.03 -8.09 -6.16
N ILE A 150 6.01 -7.50 -5.52
CA ILE A 150 5.04 -8.24 -4.72
C ILE A 150 4.15 -9.12 -5.60
N LEU A 151 3.73 -8.63 -6.78
CA LEU A 151 2.99 -9.45 -7.74
C LEU A 151 3.79 -10.70 -8.12
N MET A 152 5.08 -10.53 -8.43
CA MET A 152 5.97 -11.67 -8.76
C MET A 152 6.17 -12.59 -7.57
N TYR A 153 6.26 -12.06 -6.35
CA TYR A 153 6.30 -12.87 -5.13
C TYR A 153 5.04 -13.75 -5.00
N ILE A 154 3.85 -13.16 -5.20
CA ILE A 154 2.57 -13.90 -5.15
C ILE A 154 2.53 -14.97 -6.26
N VAL A 155 3.02 -14.65 -7.46
CA VAL A 155 3.14 -15.61 -8.57
C VAL A 155 4.08 -16.76 -8.21
N SER A 156 5.22 -16.47 -7.63
CA SER A 156 6.17 -17.48 -7.15
C SER A 156 5.57 -18.38 -6.05
N LEU A 157 4.86 -17.77 -5.11
CA LEU A 157 4.14 -18.48 -4.05
C LEU A 157 3.07 -19.42 -4.62
N ALA A 158 2.39 -19.00 -5.68
CA ALA A 158 1.36 -19.79 -6.32
C ALA A 158 1.93 -21.02 -7.05
N GLY A 159 3.13 -20.92 -7.62
CA GLY A 159 3.72 -21.96 -8.43
C GLY A 159 2.86 -22.29 -9.67
N LYS A 160 2.26 -23.49 -9.69
CA LYS A 160 1.37 -23.92 -10.77
C LYS A 160 -0.12 -23.61 -10.51
N ARG A 161 -0.46 -23.09 -9.33
CA ARG A 161 -1.84 -22.79 -8.93
C ARG A 161 -2.32 -21.52 -9.62
N ALA A 162 -3.61 -21.42 -9.86
CA ALA A 162 -4.23 -20.18 -10.33
C ALA A 162 -4.30 -19.14 -9.20
N ILE A 163 -4.22 -17.86 -9.57
CA ILE A 163 -4.31 -16.75 -8.61
C ILE A 163 -5.60 -15.98 -8.90
N SER A 164 -6.40 -15.77 -7.88
CA SER A 164 -7.60 -14.95 -7.94
C SER A 164 -7.48 -13.79 -6.94
N PHE A 165 -7.73 -12.57 -7.41
CA PHE A 165 -7.73 -11.37 -6.56
C PHE A 165 -9.15 -10.90 -6.36
N THR A 166 -9.51 -10.63 -5.10
CA THR A 166 -10.70 -9.82 -4.80
C THR A 166 -10.35 -8.38 -5.07
N PHE A 167 -11.05 -7.75 -6.02
CA PHE A 167 -10.79 -6.36 -6.40
C PHE A 167 -12.09 -5.55 -6.42
N ASN A 168 -12.06 -4.39 -5.76
CA ASN A 168 -13.13 -3.40 -5.76
C ASN A 168 -12.55 -2.07 -6.21
N ASP A 169 -13.03 -1.53 -7.32
CA ASP A 169 -12.73 -0.16 -7.70
C ASP A 169 -13.50 0.79 -6.79
N THR A 170 -12.77 1.60 -6.04
CA THR A 170 -13.33 2.56 -5.08
C THR A 170 -13.34 3.98 -5.63
N GLY A 171 -12.82 4.20 -6.84
CA GLY A 171 -12.54 5.53 -7.38
C GLY A 171 -11.32 6.23 -6.76
N PHE A 172 -10.80 5.72 -5.65
CA PHE A 172 -9.61 6.26 -4.95
C PHE A 172 -8.37 5.38 -5.10
N ASN A 173 -8.53 4.13 -5.51
CA ASN A 173 -7.45 3.15 -5.63
C ASN A 173 -6.85 3.07 -7.04
N GLY A 174 -6.67 4.22 -7.68
CA GLY A 174 -6.16 4.35 -9.05
C GLY A 174 -4.82 3.66 -9.30
N LYS A 175 -3.94 3.54 -8.30
CA LYS A 175 -2.68 2.79 -8.45
C LYS A 175 -2.91 1.28 -8.61
N SER A 176 -3.90 0.70 -7.91
CA SER A 176 -4.29 -0.71 -8.12
C SER A 176 -4.90 -0.92 -9.49
N VAL A 177 -5.76 0.01 -9.94
CA VAL A 177 -6.33 0.00 -11.29
C VAL A 177 -5.23 0.05 -12.35
N ALA A 178 -4.26 0.95 -12.18
CA ALA A 178 -3.12 1.09 -13.10
C ALA A 178 -2.30 -0.21 -13.21
N LEU A 179 -2.08 -0.93 -12.10
CA LEU A 179 -1.41 -2.23 -12.12
C LEU A 179 -2.21 -3.25 -12.93
N ILE A 180 -3.52 -3.33 -12.70
CA ILE A 180 -4.41 -4.26 -13.44
C ILE A 180 -4.41 -3.92 -14.93
N GLU A 181 -4.51 -2.65 -15.30
CA GLU A 181 -4.46 -2.21 -16.70
C GLU A 181 -3.11 -2.49 -17.36
N LYS A 182 -2.00 -2.31 -16.64
CA LYS A 182 -0.66 -2.64 -17.13
C LYS A 182 -0.53 -4.10 -17.54
N TYR A 183 -1.15 -4.99 -16.77
CA TYR A 183 -1.10 -6.45 -16.98
C TYR A 183 -2.46 -7.03 -17.41
N LYS A 184 -3.31 -6.24 -18.07
CA LYS A 184 -4.69 -6.64 -18.43
C LYS A 184 -4.78 -7.93 -19.24
N GLY A 185 -3.75 -8.26 -20.04
CA GLY A 185 -3.67 -9.52 -20.77
C GLY A 185 -3.54 -10.74 -19.86
N ASN A 186 -3.14 -10.55 -18.59
CA ASN A 186 -2.97 -11.57 -17.57
C ASN A 186 -4.12 -11.58 -16.57
N PHE A 187 -4.99 -10.56 -16.59
CA PHE A 187 -6.15 -10.48 -15.72
C PHE A 187 -7.45 -10.73 -16.49
N VAL A 188 -8.24 -11.67 -16.04
CA VAL A 188 -9.59 -11.90 -16.57
C VAL A 188 -10.59 -11.40 -15.53
N LYS A 189 -11.43 -10.44 -15.91
CA LYS A 189 -12.56 -10.00 -15.09
C LYS A 189 -13.64 -11.10 -15.11
N ASN A 190 -13.92 -11.69 -13.95
CA ASN A 190 -15.12 -12.46 -13.75
C ASN A 190 -16.24 -11.50 -13.34
N ASN A 191 -17.29 -11.39 -14.16
CA ASN A 191 -18.46 -10.53 -13.90
C ASN A 191 -19.27 -10.93 -12.67
N ILE A 192 -18.92 -12.01 -11.99
CA ILE A 192 -19.59 -12.49 -10.78
C ILE A 192 -18.71 -12.05 -9.59
N SER A 193 -19.15 -11.04 -8.87
CA SER A 193 -18.62 -10.61 -7.58
C SER A 193 -17.28 -9.86 -7.49
N GLY A 194 -16.91 -9.04 -8.46
CA GLY A 194 -15.76 -8.12 -8.28
C GLY A 194 -14.38 -8.80 -8.15
N ASN A 195 -14.25 -10.04 -8.62
CA ASN A 195 -12.99 -10.77 -8.61
C ASN A 195 -12.26 -10.64 -9.96
N VAL A 196 -10.97 -10.44 -9.89
CA VAL A 196 -10.07 -10.43 -11.03
C VAL A 196 -9.16 -11.65 -10.92
N LYS A 197 -9.15 -12.52 -11.93
CA LYS A 197 -8.29 -13.70 -11.97
C LYS A 197 -7.02 -13.39 -12.74
N PHE A 198 -5.87 -13.62 -12.14
CA PHE A 198 -4.59 -13.56 -12.81
C PHE A 198 -4.25 -14.93 -13.43
N ILE A 199 -4.01 -14.95 -14.72
CA ILE A 199 -3.60 -16.16 -15.42
C ILE A 199 -2.08 -16.14 -15.54
N THR A 200 -1.41 -17.05 -14.82
CA THR A 200 0.03 -17.24 -14.96
C THR A 200 0.31 -17.97 -16.28
N ASN A 201 0.78 -17.20 -17.26
CA ASN A 201 1.35 -17.77 -18.48
C ASN A 201 2.88 -17.68 -18.36
N THR A 202 3.59 -18.77 -18.54
CA THR A 202 5.06 -18.81 -18.47
C THR A 202 5.75 -17.83 -19.41
N GLN A 203 5.14 -17.51 -20.55
CA GLN A 203 5.64 -16.48 -21.47
C GLN A 203 5.43 -15.05 -20.93
N SER A 204 4.38 -14.79 -20.17
CA SER A 204 4.12 -13.47 -19.59
C SER A 204 5.05 -13.17 -18.41
N ILE A 205 5.47 -14.22 -17.68
CA ILE A 205 6.39 -14.07 -16.55
C ILE A 205 7.81 -13.75 -17.07
N SER A 206 8.25 -14.37 -18.17
CA SER A 206 9.55 -14.07 -18.76
C SER A 206 9.67 -12.66 -19.35
N GLY A 207 8.54 -12.03 -19.73
CA GLY A 207 8.47 -10.64 -20.20
C GLY A 207 8.35 -9.59 -19.08
N MET A 208 8.09 -10.00 -17.85
CA MET A 208 8.14 -9.13 -16.67
C MET A 208 9.60 -8.92 -16.28
N SER A 209 10.34 -8.08 -17.01
CA SER A 209 11.62 -7.59 -16.51
C SER A 209 11.34 -6.73 -15.28
N LEU A 210 11.71 -7.25 -14.12
CA LEU A 210 11.72 -6.48 -12.89
C LEU A 210 12.77 -5.38 -13.04
N ASN A 211 12.34 -4.19 -13.41
CA ASN A 211 13.15 -2.97 -13.30
C ASN A 211 13.25 -2.55 -11.82
N THR A 212 13.40 -3.51 -10.92
CA THR A 212 13.45 -3.26 -9.49
C THR A 212 14.84 -3.64 -8.97
N ASN A 213 15.50 -2.69 -8.34
CA ASN A 213 16.70 -2.97 -7.55
C ASN A 213 16.36 -3.57 -6.17
N LEU A 214 15.13 -4.10 -6.02
CA LEU A 214 14.69 -4.75 -4.79
C LEU A 214 15.27 -6.17 -4.75
N LYS A 215 15.88 -6.51 -3.62
CA LYS A 215 16.43 -7.85 -3.34
C LYS A 215 15.74 -8.42 -2.11
N GLU A 216 15.69 -9.73 -2.04
CA GLU A 216 15.24 -10.41 -0.82
C GLU A 216 16.28 -10.20 0.29
N TYR A 217 15.79 -9.91 1.50
CA TYR A 217 16.61 -9.76 2.69
C TYR A 217 16.87 -11.16 3.27
N GLY A 218 18.10 -11.63 3.15
CA GLY A 218 18.54 -12.90 3.69
C GLY A 218 18.64 -12.92 5.21
#